data_4f07623449f43e1de0f61a114bd8bf45
#
_entry.id   4f07623449f43e1de0f61a114bd8bf45
#
_cell.length_a   1.000
_cell.length_b   1.000
_cell.length_c   1.000
_cell.angle_alpha   90.00
_cell.angle_beta   90.00
_cell.angle_gamma   90.00
#
_symmetry.space_group_name_H-M   'P 1'
#
loop_
_entity.id
_entity.type
_entity.pdbx_description
1 polymer ?
#
loop_
_entity_poly.entity_id
_entity_poly.type
_entity_poly.pdbx_seq_one_letter_code
_entity_poly.pdbx_strand_id
1 'polypeptide(L)'
;MIQTYDISQLRPYINWPYFFFAWQVKDPSEKERLRQESEVFLDTLEGNYHAHALFLLLDAYSDGDDIIVFRGMRNEECGMRIPCLRQQQGEPPYLCLADFICPINKSHSTFHIPHSTKSLPHSTKIGLFATSVDMGLESDFSSDAYQKMLAQLLADRLAEAAAERVHEQVRKEFWGYAKDEQLTIPEMLIEKFQGIRPAVGYPSLPDASLNFILDDLLDMKQIGIRLTESGAMKPHASVSGLMLAHPKAHYFSIGKIGEDQLRDYARRRGLPIEVCRKFLAANL
;
A
#
# COMPACT_ATOMS: atom_id res chain seq x y z
N MET A 1 11.76 -8.30 -3.89
CA MET A 1 12.19 -7.92 -5.27
C MET A 1 12.14 -6.40 -5.38
N ILE A 2 13.13 -5.82 -6.05
CA ILE A 2 13.22 -4.36 -6.26
C ILE A 2 13.03 -4.08 -7.74
N GLN A 3 12.26 -3.04 -8.04
CA GLN A 3 12.12 -2.43 -9.36
C GLN A 3 12.53 -0.96 -9.25
N THR A 4 13.27 -0.47 -10.22
CA THR A 4 13.62 0.95 -10.35
C THR A 4 13.02 1.44 -11.66
N TYR A 5 12.39 2.59 -11.61
CA TYR A 5 11.68 3.19 -12.74
C TYR A 5 12.26 4.56 -13.06
N ASP A 6 12.50 4.81 -14.33
CA ASP A 6 12.73 6.14 -14.86
C ASP A 6 11.44 6.97 -14.79
N ILE A 7 11.56 8.28 -14.76
CA ILE A 7 10.42 9.19 -14.68
C ILE A 7 9.47 8.98 -15.88
N SER A 8 10.02 8.81 -17.08
CA SER A 8 9.27 8.56 -18.31
C SER A 8 8.38 7.31 -18.24
N GLN A 9 8.81 6.27 -17.54
CA GLN A 9 8.03 5.04 -17.34
C GLN A 9 6.81 5.25 -16.41
N LEU A 10 6.87 6.25 -15.54
CA LEU A 10 5.82 6.53 -14.55
C LEU A 10 4.87 7.65 -14.95
N ARG A 11 5.27 8.55 -15.87
CA ARG A 11 4.42 9.66 -16.34
C ARG A 11 3.01 9.24 -16.73
N PRO A 12 2.79 8.11 -17.46
CA PRO A 12 1.43 7.68 -17.79
C PRO A 12 0.58 7.35 -16.58
N TYR A 13 1.21 6.92 -15.46
CA TYR A 13 0.51 6.52 -14.22
C TYR A 13 0.28 7.67 -13.25
N ILE A 14 0.73 8.90 -13.56
CA ILE A 14 0.48 10.07 -12.71
C ILE A 14 -1.02 10.36 -12.66
N ASN A 15 -1.59 10.35 -11.46
CA ASN A 15 -2.98 10.74 -11.24
C ASN A 15 -3.08 12.26 -11.13
N TRP A 16 -3.25 12.94 -12.26
CA TRP A 16 -3.34 14.38 -12.37
C TRP A 16 -4.50 15.01 -11.58
N PRO A 17 -5.70 14.43 -11.52
CA PRO A 17 -6.76 14.91 -10.63
C PRO A 17 -6.32 15.08 -9.17
N TYR A 18 -5.60 14.12 -8.61
CA TYR A 18 -5.07 14.23 -7.25
C TYR A 18 -3.97 15.28 -7.12
N PHE A 19 -3.12 15.44 -8.13
CA PHE A 19 -2.13 16.50 -8.18
C PHE A 19 -2.79 17.88 -8.13
N PHE A 20 -3.80 18.14 -8.96
CA PHE A 20 -4.54 19.39 -8.96
C PHE A 20 -5.32 19.64 -7.66
N PHE A 21 -5.82 18.58 -7.05
CA PHE A 21 -6.48 18.67 -5.75
C PHE A 21 -5.50 19.11 -4.67
N ALA A 22 -4.29 18.56 -4.64
CA ALA A 22 -3.24 18.94 -3.68
C ALA A 22 -2.79 20.41 -3.87
N TRP A 23 -2.73 20.89 -5.13
CA TRP A 23 -2.50 22.29 -5.44
C TRP A 23 -3.70 23.21 -5.16
N GLN A 24 -4.87 22.66 -4.84
CA GLN A 24 -6.14 23.38 -4.67
C GLN A 24 -6.58 24.19 -5.91
N VAL A 25 -6.12 23.80 -7.10
CA VAL A 25 -6.47 24.44 -8.37
C VAL A 25 -7.77 23.85 -8.92
N LYS A 26 -8.75 24.74 -9.19
CA LYS A 26 -10.07 24.36 -9.71
C LYS A 26 -10.28 24.81 -11.15
N ASP A 27 -9.72 25.94 -11.52
CA ASP A 27 -9.88 26.54 -12.86
C ASP A 27 -9.24 25.66 -13.95
N PRO A 28 -9.94 25.35 -15.06
CA PRO A 28 -9.41 24.50 -16.12
C PRO A 28 -8.16 25.05 -16.80
N SER A 29 -8.09 26.37 -17.01
CA SER A 29 -6.94 27.02 -17.68
C SER A 29 -5.70 26.98 -16.80
N GLU A 30 -5.88 27.19 -15.50
CA GLU A 30 -4.79 27.06 -14.52
C GLU A 30 -4.31 25.61 -14.36
N LYS A 31 -5.21 24.62 -14.42
CA LYS A 31 -4.83 23.21 -14.42
C LYS A 31 -3.98 22.86 -15.64
N GLU A 32 -4.37 23.34 -16.81
CA GLU A 32 -3.60 23.08 -18.04
C GLU A 32 -2.23 23.74 -17.99
N ARG A 33 -2.13 25.00 -17.53
CA ARG A 33 -0.86 25.69 -17.34
C ARG A 33 0.04 24.94 -16.37
N LEU A 34 -0.51 24.58 -15.19
CA LEU A 34 0.24 23.84 -14.16
C LEU A 34 0.70 22.48 -14.64
N ARG A 35 -0.13 21.80 -15.44
CA ARG A 35 0.27 20.54 -16.07
C ARG A 35 1.45 20.70 -17.00
N GLN A 36 1.40 21.70 -17.89
CA GLN A 36 2.50 21.97 -18.83
C GLN A 36 3.80 22.31 -18.09
N GLU A 37 3.73 23.14 -17.04
CA GLU A 37 4.88 23.44 -16.18
C GLU A 37 5.42 22.18 -15.50
N SER A 38 4.53 21.32 -15.00
CA SER A 38 4.89 20.06 -14.35
C SER A 38 5.54 19.07 -15.33
N GLU A 39 5.04 18.97 -16.57
CA GLU A 39 5.64 18.11 -17.60
C GLU A 39 7.06 18.59 -17.97
N VAL A 40 7.27 19.91 -18.11
CA VAL A 40 8.60 20.49 -18.32
C VAL A 40 9.52 20.22 -17.12
N PHE A 41 9.00 20.32 -15.90
CA PHE A 41 9.79 19.99 -14.71
C PHE A 41 10.15 18.50 -14.66
N LEU A 42 9.22 17.60 -14.98
CA LEU A 42 9.50 16.16 -15.09
C LEU A 42 10.60 15.85 -16.12
N ASP A 43 10.70 16.61 -17.23
CA ASP A 43 11.80 16.48 -18.18
C ASP A 43 13.17 16.79 -17.55
N THR A 44 13.23 17.72 -16.61
CA THR A 44 14.47 18.04 -15.89
C THR A 44 14.87 16.96 -14.89
N LEU A 45 13.92 16.15 -14.44
CA LEU A 45 14.16 15.05 -13.51
C LEU A 45 14.63 13.77 -14.20
N GLU A 46 14.32 13.60 -15.49
CA GLU A 46 14.65 12.39 -16.25
C GLU A 46 16.16 12.14 -16.25
N GLY A 47 16.56 10.90 -15.93
CA GLY A 47 17.95 10.49 -15.85
C GLY A 47 18.72 10.98 -14.60
N ASN A 48 18.14 11.89 -13.81
CA ASN A 48 18.74 12.38 -12.57
C ASN A 48 18.08 11.78 -11.32
N TYR A 49 16.81 11.43 -11.42
CA TYR A 49 16.01 10.88 -10.31
C TYR A 49 15.21 9.67 -10.77
N HIS A 50 14.98 8.75 -9.83
CA HIS A 50 14.25 7.53 -10.05
C HIS A 50 13.19 7.34 -8.97
N ALA A 51 12.21 6.53 -9.29
CA ALA A 51 11.32 5.96 -8.26
C ALA A 51 11.60 4.46 -8.10
N HIS A 52 11.43 3.98 -6.90
CA HIS A 52 11.74 2.61 -6.52
C HIS A 52 10.50 1.92 -5.98
N ALA A 53 10.32 0.65 -6.32
CA ALA A 53 9.33 -0.21 -5.73
C ALA A 53 10.00 -1.47 -5.18
N LEU A 54 9.69 -1.79 -3.95
CA LEU A 54 10.09 -3.02 -3.26
C LEU A 54 8.83 -3.82 -2.99
N PHE A 55 8.82 -5.11 -3.34
CA PHE A 55 7.69 -5.98 -3.05
C PHE A 55 8.12 -7.40 -2.71
N LEU A 56 7.24 -8.09 -1.97
CA LEU A 56 7.43 -9.45 -1.53
C LEU A 56 6.10 -10.19 -1.61
N LEU A 57 6.10 -11.39 -2.17
CA LEU A 57 4.94 -12.29 -2.20
C LEU A 57 5.16 -13.38 -1.17
N LEU A 58 4.24 -13.49 -0.23
CA LEU A 58 4.31 -14.42 0.88
C LEU A 58 3.10 -15.35 0.89
N ASP A 59 3.30 -16.55 1.39
CA ASP A 59 2.18 -17.38 1.80
C ASP A 59 1.52 -16.78 3.04
N ALA A 60 0.19 -16.81 3.08
CA ALA A 60 -0.59 -16.22 4.14
C ALA A 60 -1.87 -17.00 4.41
N TYR A 61 -2.36 -16.89 5.65
CA TYR A 61 -3.72 -17.26 6.02
C TYR A 61 -4.30 -16.24 7.01
N SER A 62 -5.62 -16.22 7.15
CA SER A 62 -6.27 -15.39 8.18
C SER A 62 -6.55 -16.19 9.45
N ASP A 63 -6.34 -15.56 10.61
CA ASP A 63 -6.69 -16.04 11.95
C ASP A 63 -7.51 -14.96 12.66
N GLY A 64 -8.83 -15.07 12.56
CA GLY A 64 -9.74 -14.00 12.96
C GLY A 64 -9.53 -12.75 12.10
N ASP A 65 -9.26 -11.62 12.73
CA ASP A 65 -9.01 -10.34 12.07
C ASP A 65 -7.51 -10.09 11.77
N ASP A 66 -6.68 -11.12 11.88
CA ASP A 66 -5.25 -11.02 11.60
C ASP A 66 -4.88 -11.78 10.33
N ILE A 67 -3.87 -11.29 9.63
CA ILE A 67 -3.21 -11.98 8.54
C ILE A 67 -1.88 -12.50 9.05
N ILE A 68 -1.66 -13.81 8.93
CA ILE A 68 -0.42 -14.48 9.31
C ILE A 68 0.38 -14.74 8.04
N VAL A 69 1.60 -14.26 7.99
CA VAL A 69 2.50 -14.37 6.83
C VAL A 69 3.74 -15.19 7.17
N PHE A 70 4.28 -15.89 6.17
CA PHE A 70 5.44 -16.77 6.33
C PHE A 70 6.58 -16.34 5.40
N ARG A 71 7.77 -16.18 5.97
CA ARG A 71 9.00 -15.97 5.21
C ARG A 71 9.81 -17.27 5.19
N GLY A 72 9.67 -18.03 4.10
CA GLY A 72 10.37 -19.31 3.95
C GLY A 72 9.50 -20.54 4.26
N MET A 73 10.08 -21.62 4.81
CA MET A 73 9.32 -22.82 5.14
C MET A 73 8.29 -22.56 6.21
N ARG A 74 7.08 -23.09 5.99
CA ARG A 74 5.89 -22.92 6.84
C ARG A 74 6.07 -23.71 8.15
N ASN A 75 6.67 -23.08 9.17
CA ASN A 75 6.54 -23.53 10.54
C ASN A 75 5.59 -22.57 11.27
N GLU A 76 4.58 -23.13 11.94
CA GLU A 76 3.58 -22.35 12.73
C GLU A 76 4.24 -21.39 13.73
N GLU A 77 5.44 -21.74 14.20
CA GLU A 77 6.20 -20.98 15.18
C GLU A 77 6.88 -19.71 14.62
N CYS A 78 6.91 -19.54 13.28
CA CYS A 78 7.66 -18.45 12.62
C CYS A 78 6.77 -17.52 11.78
N GLY A 79 5.44 -17.58 11.91
CA GLY A 79 4.52 -16.68 11.21
C GLY A 79 4.53 -15.28 11.82
N MET A 80 4.73 -14.24 10.99
CA MET A 80 4.54 -12.86 11.42
C MET A 80 3.07 -12.47 11.29
N ARG A 81 2.57 -11.76 12.30
CA ARG A 81 1.18 -11.33 12.39
C ARG A 81 1.03 -9.90 11.90
N ILE A 82 0.11 -9.68 10.96
CA ILE A 82 -0.34 -8.35 10.53
C ILE A 82 -1.76 -8.16 11.06
N PRO A 83 -1.96 -7.51 12.21
CA PRO A 83 -3.29 -7.28 12.77
C PRO A 83 -4.07 -6.27 11.93
N CYS A 84 -5.31 -6.64 11.59
CA CYS A 84 -6.23 -5.76 10.90
C CYS A 84 -7.37 -5.33 11.81
N LEU A 85 -8.07 -4.28 11.38
CA LEU A 85 -9.29 -3.80 12.01
C LEU A 85 -10.51 -4.27 11.21
N ARG A 86 -11.64 -4.42 11.91
CA ARG A 86 -12.93 -4.74 11.30
C ARG A 86 -13.86 -3.55 11.40
N GLN A 87 -14.65 -3.31 10.39
CA GLN A 87 -15.76 -2.36 10.47
C GLN A 87 -16.69 -2.68 11.65
N GLN A 88 -17.14 -1.66 12.36
CA GLN A 88 -18.13 -1.78 13.43
C GLN A 88 -19.39 -0.93 13.17
N GLN A 89 -19.37 -0.15 12.09
CA GLN A 89 -20.47 0.74 11.70
C GLN A 89 -20.89 0.50 10.26
N GLY A 90 -22.13 0.87 9.94
CA GLY A 90 -22.72 0.68 8.62
C GLY A 90 -23.61 -0.57 8.58
N GLU A 91 -23.88 -1.06 7.37
CA GLU A 91 -24.66 -2.28 7.15
C GLU A 91 -23.75 -3.51 7.02
N PRO A 92 -24.16 -4.68 7.59
CA PRO A 92 -23.42 -5.93 7.41
C PRO A 92 -23.36 -6.36 5.94
N PRO A 93 -22.29 -7.09 5.52
CA PRO A 93 -21.24 -7.64 6.38
C PRO A 93 -20.17 -6.60 6.74
N TYR A 94 -19.74 -6.61 8.01
CA TYR A 94 -18.64 -5.77 8.48
C TYR A 94 -17.30 -6.34 7.98
N LEU A 95 -16.60 -5.58 7.14
CA LEU A 95 -15.41 -6.03 6.45
C LEU A 95 -14.13 -5.86 7.27
N CYS A 96 -13.22 -6.82 7.08
CA CYS A 96 -11.83 -6.79 7.50
C CYS A 96 -10.94 -7.21 6.33
N LEU A 97 -9.73 -6.68 6.20
CA LEU A 97 -8.80 -7.12 5.14
C LEU A 97 -8.47 -8.62 5.23
N ALA A 98 -8.48 -9.19 6.43
CA ALA A 98 -8.27 -10.61 6.65
C ALA A 98 -9.35 -11.50 5.99
N ASP A 99 -10.55 -10.97 5.70
CA ASP A 99 -11.62 -11.73 5.04
C ASP A 99 -11.28 -12.11 3.59
N PHE A 100 -10.32 -11.43 2.99
CA PHE A 100 -9.86 -11.70 1.61
C PHE A 100 -8.70 -12.70 1.54
N ILE A 101 -8.29 -13.27 2.67
CA ILE A 101 -7.27 -14.31 2.78
C ILE A 101 -7.91 -15.62 3.23
N CYS A 102 -7.38 -16.76 2.77
CA CYS A 102 -7.87 -18.08 3.17
C CYS A 102 -7.76 -18.27 4.67
N PRO A 103 -8.84 -18.63 5.39
CA PRO A 103 -8.78 -18.84 6.83
C PRO A 103 -7.97 -20.09 7.18
N ILE A 104 -7.32 -20.06 8.34
CA ILE A 104 -6.68 -21.24 8.90
C ILE A 104 -7.70 -22.33 9.19
N ASN A 105 -7.45 -23.52 8.69
CA ASN A 105 -8.31 -24.67 8.98
C ASN A 105 -7.85 -25.35 10.28
N LYS A 106 -8.47 -24.97 11.43
CA LYS A 106 -8.13 -25.49 12.76
C LYS A 106 -8.53 -26.97 12.97
N SER A 107 -9.23 -27.59 12.02
CA SER A 107 -9.70 -28.97 12.15
C SER A 107 -8.67 -30.05 11.80
N HIS A 108 -7.52 -29.69 11.26
CA HIS A 108 -6.43 -30.62 10.95
C HIS A 108 -5.13 -30.17 11.63
N SER A 109 -4.65 -31.01 12.55
CA SER A 109 -3.36 -30.85 13.26
C SER A 109 -2.12 -30.97 12.37
N THR A 110 -2.30 -31.03 11.07
CA THR A 110 -1.26 -30.96 10.04
C THR A 110 -1.67 -29.93 8.99
N PHE A 111 -0.82 -28.92 8.79
CA PHE A 111 -0.99 -27.90 7.76
C PHE A 111 -1.01 -28.52 6.36
N HIS A 112 -2.15 -28.99 5.93
CA HIS A 112 -2.40 -29.31 4.54
C HIS A 112 -3.19 -28.16 3.90
N ILE A 113 -2.48 -27.16 3.37
CA ILE A 113 -3.08 -26.32 2.33
C ILE A 113 -3.23 -27.24 1.12
N PRO A 114 -4.43 -27.46 0.60
CA PRO A 114 -4.64 -28.30 -0.57
C PRO A 114 -3.78 -27.75 -1.71
N HIS A 115 -2.90 -28.58 -2.29
CA HIS A 115 -2.11 -28.23 -3.49
C HIS A 115 -2.97 -27.95 -4.73
N SER A 116 -4.27 -28.11 -4.63
CA SER A 116 -5.24 -27.85 -5.70
C SER A 116 -5.78 -26.41 -5.59
N THR A 117 -5.13 -25.50 -6.28
CA THR A 117 -5.50 -24.07 -6.34
C THR A 117 -6.78 -23.79 -7.14
N LYS A 118 -7.47 -24.81 -7.67
CA LYS A 118 -8.58 -24.62 -8.61
C LYS A 118 -9.94 -24.31 -7.98
N SER A 119 -10.09 -24.33 -6.66
CA SER A 119 -11.42 -24.17 -6.01
C SER A 119 -11.45 -23.42 -4.69
N LEU A 120 -10.37 -22.76 -4.25
CA LEU A 120 -10.41 -22.00 -3.01
C LEU A 120 -10.97 -20.58 -3.28
N PRO A 121 -12.03 -20.18 -2.56
CA PRO A 121 -12.62 -18.85 -2.72
C PRO A 121 -11.73 -17.71 -2.19
N HIS A 122 -10.63 -18.04 -1.48
CA HIS A 122 -9.74 -17.09 -0.84
C HIS A 122 -8.29 -17.29 -1.31
N SER A 123 -7.50 -16.22 -1.33
CA SER A 123 -6.08 -16.29 -1.60
C SER A 123 -5.32 -16.93 -0.43
N THR A 124 -4.33 -17.76 -0.75
CA THR A 124 -3.34 -18.31 0.20
C THR A 124 -2.04 -17.52 0.17
N LYS A 125 -2.01 -16.40 -0.52
CA LYS A 125 -0.86 -15.51 -0.66
C LYS A 125 -1.27 -14.07 -0.43
N ILE A 126 -0.27 -13.28 -0.05
CA ILE A 126 -0.38 -11.82 0.08
C ILE A 126 0.86 -11.18 -0.57
N GLY A 127 0.68 -10.02 -1.16
CA GLY A 127 1.78 -9.13 -1.51
C GLY A 127 1.99 -8.08 -0.44
N LEU A 128 3.24 -7.76 -0.16
CA LEU A 128 3.65 -6.58 0.60
C LEU A 128 4.40 -5.68 -0.35
N PHE A 129 4.26 -4.37 -0.21
CA PHE A 129 4.99 -3.43 -1.05
C PHE A 129 5.39 -2.17 -0.31
N ALA A 130 6.43 -1.52 -0.82
CA ALA A 130 6.79 -0.15 -0.51
C ALA A 130 7.32 0.52 -1.78
N THR A 131 7.03 1.80 -1.94
CA THR A 131 7.55 2.64 -3.03
C THR A 131 8.13 3.93 -2.47
N SER A 132 9.13 4.46 -3.13
CA SER A 132 9.78 5.73 -2.79
C SER A 132 10.32 6.42 -4.04
N VAL A 133 10.75 7.64 -3.88
CA VAL A 133 11.58 8.37 -4.86
C VAL A 133 12.96 8.64 -4.28
N ASP A 134 13.92 8.94 -5.13
CA ASP A 134 15.25 9.38 -4.68
C ASP A 134 15.12 10.57 -3.72
N MET A 135 15.81 10.49 -2.58
CA MET A 135 15.67 11.47 -1.47
C MET A 135 16.02 12.89 -1.91
N GLY A 136 16.94 13.05 -2.89
CA GLY A 136 17.31 14.34 -3.44
C GLY A 136 16.14 15.10 -4.06
N LEU A 137 15.15 14.40 -4.59
CA LEU A 137 13.97 15.04 -5.19
C LEU A 137 13.19 15.93 -4.20
N GLU A 138 13.20 15.61 -2.90
CA GLU A 138 12.58 16.44 -1.87
C GLU A 138 13.47 17.60 -1.37
N SER A 139 14.79 17.50 -1.49
CA SER A 139 15.76 18.41 -0.86
C SER A 139 16.41 19.40 -1.83
N ASP A 140 16.67 18.98 -3.08
CA ASP A 140 17.56 19.69 -3.99
C ASP A 140 16.94 20.97 -4.59
N PHE A 141 15.62 21.10 -4.52
CA PHE A 141 14.87 22.28 -5.01
C PHE A 141 14.57 23.31 -3.90
N SER A 142 15.29 23.26 -2.79
CA SER A 142 14.99 24.09 -1.60
C SER A 142 15.28 25.58 -1.77
N SER A 143 16.02 25.99 -2.80
CA SER A 143 16.37 27.40 -3.06
C SER A 143 15.22 28.26 -3.58
N ASP A 144 14.21 27.64 -4.20
CA ASP A 144 13.01 28.29 -4.72
C ASP A 144 11.76 27.65 -4.11
N ALA A 145 10.91 28.43 -3.45
CA ALA A 145 9.75 27.91 -2.74
C ALA A 145 8.71 27.28 -3.68
N TYR A 146 8.54 27.82 -4.89
CA TYR A 146 7.63 27.28 -5.88
C TYR A 146 8.14 25.96 -6.45
N GLN A 147 9.41 25.92 -6.88
CA GLN A 147 10.03 24.68 -7.38
C GLN A 147 10.06 23.60 -6.32
N LYS A 148 10.34 23.96 -5.05
CA LYS A 148 10.29 23.02 -3.94
C LYS A 148 8.90 22.40 -3.78
N MET A 149 7.85 23.22 -3.81
CA MET A 149 6.47 22.72 -3.69
C MET A 149 6.09 21.85 -4.89
N LEU A 150 6.48 22.25 -6.10
CA LEU A 150 6.28 21.47 -7.32
C LEU A 150 6.98 20.11 -7.25
N ALA A 151 8.26 20.11 -6.87
CA ALA A 151 9.06 18.90 -6.70
C ALA A 151 8.44 17.93 -5.68
N GLN A 152 8.03 18.44 -4.50
CA GLN A 152 7.44 17.63 -3.45
C GLN A 152 6.11 16.98 -3.90
N LEU A 153 5.22 17.76 -4.54
CA LEU A 153 3.94 17.22 -5.00
C LEU A 153 4.10 16.25 -6.17
N LEU A 154 5.06 16.48 -7.07
CA LEU A 154 5.38 15.52 -8.12
C LEU A 154 6.06 14.27 -7.58
N ALA A 155 6.93 14.39 -6.57
CA ALA A 155 7.53 13.26 -5.88
C ALA A 155 6.46 12.32 -5.29
N ASP A 156 5.47 12.88 -4.60
CA ASP A 156 4.32 12.11 -4.08
C ASP A 156 3.58 11.37 -5.19
N ARG A 157 3.33 12.05 -6.31
CA ARG A 157 2.64 11.42 -7.46
C ARG A 157 3.49 10.35 -8.13
N LEU A 158 4.80 10.50 -8.18
CA LEU A 158 5.71 9.49 -8.71
C LEU A 158 5.78 8.25 -7.82
N ALA A 159 5.79 8.41 -6.49
CA ALA A 159 5.73 7.28 -5.56
C ALA A 159 4.41 6.50 -5.71
N GLU A 160 3.28 7.20 -5.85
CA GLU A 160 1.98 6.58 -6.14
C GLU A 160 1.96 5.92 -7.54
N ALA A 161 2.52 6.58 -8.56
CA ALA A 161 2.63 6.02 -9.90
C ALA A 161 3.49 4.74 -9.92
N ALA A 162 4.57 4.69 -9.13
CA ALA A 162 5.38 3.50 -8.95
C ALA A 162 4.57 2.37 -8.28
N ALA A 163 3.70 2.70 -7.31
CA ALA A 163 2.80 1.74 -6.68
C ALA A 163 1.76 1.20 -7.69
N GLU A 164 1.20 2.04 -8.57
CA GLU A 164 0.33 1.58 -9.66
C GLU A 164 1.08 0.64 -10.62
N ARG A 165 2.26 1.07 -11.08
CA ARG A 165 3.04 0.30 -12.04
C ARG A 165 3.49 -1.06 -11.49
N VAL A 166 4.02 -1.11 -10.27
CA VAL A 166 4.43 -2.38 -9.66
C VAL A 166 3.24 -3.29 -9.39
N HIS A 167 2.07 -2.73 -9.01
CA HIS A 167 0.87 -3.52 -8.81
C HIS A 167 0.37 -4.15 -10.12
N GLU A 168 0.40 -3.42 -11.23
CA GLU A 168 0.12 -3.99 -12.56
C GLU A 168 1.05 -5.16 -12.87
N GLN A 169 2.38 -4.98 -12.70
CA GLN A 169 3.36 -6.05 -12.92
C GLN A 169 3.13 -7.25 -12.00
N VAL A 170 2.79 -7.01 -10.74
CA VAL A 170 2.46 -8.08 -9.79
C VAL A 170 1.22 -8.84 -10.26
N ARG A 171 0.15 -8.17 -10.67
CA ARG A 171 -1.07 -8.83 -11.16
C ARG A 171 -0.82 -9.67 -12.42
N LYS A 172 -0.07 -9.13 -13.36
CA LYS A 172 0.11 -9.74 -14.69
C LYS A 172 1.27 -10.73 -14.74
N GLU A 173 2.38 -10.46 -14.05
CA GLU A 173 3.65 -11.16 -14.23
C GLU A 173 4.10 -11.91 -12.98
N PHE A 174 4.38 -11.21 -11.88
CA PHE A 174 5.07 -11.77 -10.71
C PHE A 174 4.19 -12.72 -9.89
N TRP A 175 2.97 -12.32 -9.59
CA TRP A 175 1.96 -13.20 -8.98
C TRP A 175 1.11 -13.86 -10.06
N GLY A 176 0.75 -13.14 -11.09
CA GLY A 176 0.14 -13.66 -12.31
C GLY A 176 -1.31 -14.09 -12.13
N TYR A 177 -2.07 -13.51 -11.21
CA TYR A 177 -3.48 -13.85 -11.04
C TYR A 177 -4.41 -13.16 -12.06
N ALA A 178 -3.90 -12.19 -12.81
CA ALA A 178 -4.61 -11.48 -13.86
C ALA A 178 -3.75 -11.33 -15.14
N LYS A 179 -3.17 -12.44 -15.61
CA LYS A 179 -2.25 -12.46 -16.77
C LYS A 179 -2.82 -11.86 -18.04
N ASP A 180 -4.12 -12.06 -18.25
CA ASP A 180 -4.83 -11.62 -19.45
C ASP A 180 -5.49 -10.24 -19.27
N GLU A 181 -5.17 -9.52 -18.19
CA GLU A 181 -5.68 -8.18 -17.93
C GLU A 181 -5.26 -7.19 -19.03
N GLN A 182 -6.25 -6.53 -19.64
CA GLN A 182 -6.06 -5.52 -20.68
C GLN A 182 -6.73 -4.21 -20.27
N LEU A 183 -6.32 -3.64 -19.16
CA LEU A 183 -6.82 -2.35 -18.70
C LEU A 183 -5.98 -1.21 -19.26
N THR A 184 -6.66 -0.16 -19.68
CA THR A 184 -6.03 1.13 -19.94
C THR A 184 -5.61 1.80 -18.63
N ILE A 185 -4.66 2.73 -18.68
CA ILE A 185 -4.24 3.46 -17.49
C ILE A 185 -5.41 4.20 -16.81
N PRO A 186 -6.30 4.91 -17.52
CA PRO A 186 -7.49 5.47 -16.89
C PRO A 186 -8.38 4.45 -16.17
N GLU A 187 -8.49 3.23 -16.70
CA GLU A 187 -9.24 2.17 -16.03
C GLU A 187 -8.54 1.63 -14.80
N MET A 188 -7.20 1.56 -14.81
CA MET A 188 -6.41 1.22 -13.61
C MET A 188 -6.55 2.29 -12.53
N LEU A 189 -6.48 3.57 -12.89
CA LEU A 189 -6.62 4.69 -11.93
C LEU A 189 -8.01 4.78 -11.28
N ILE A 190 -9.03 4.14 -11.85
CA ILE A 190 -10.36 3.97 -11.25
C ILE A 190 -10.60 2.54 -10.73
N GLU A 191 -9.52 1.80 -10.49
CA GLU A 191 -9.51 0.53 -9.76
C GLU A 191 -10.33 -0.60 -10.40
N LYS A 192 -10.40 -0.67 -11.74
CA LYS A 192 -11.11 -1.74 -12.46
C LYS A 192 -10.41 -3.10 -12.44
N PHE A 193 -9.23 -3.18 -11.88
CA PHE A 193 -8.46 -4.41 -11.75
C PHE A 193 -9.02 -5.35 -10.68
N GLN A 194 -8.68 -6.64 -10.77
CA GLN A 194 -8.97 -7.62 -9.73
C GLN A 194 -8.07 -7.40 -8.52
N GLY A 195 -8.64 -7.50 -7.31
CA GLY A 195 -7.91 -7.33 -6.04
C GLY A 195 -7.82 -5.88 -5.61
N ILE A 196 -7.08 -5.62 -4.55
CA ILE A 196 -6.84 -4.29 -3.99
C ILE A 196 -5.39 -4.14 -3.51
N ARG A 197 -4.97 -2.88 -3.38
CA ARG A 197 -3.66 -2.49 -2.83
C ARG A 197 -3.85 -1.48 -1.68
N PRO A 198 -4.39 -1.92 -0.52
CA PRO A 198 -4.57 -1.01 0.62
C PRO A 198 -3.22 -0.53 1.16
N ALA A 199 -3.05 0.79 1.21
CA ALA A 199 -1.85 1.42 1.77
C ALA A 199 -2.01 1.70 3.27
N VAL A 200 -0.89 1.65 4.01
CA VAL A 200 -0.83 1.98 5.43
C VAL A 200 -1.14 3.47 5.64
N GLY A 201 -1.99 3.77 6.62
CA GLY A 201 -2.49 5.12 6.88
C GLY A 201 -3.75 5.49 6.10
N TYR A 202 -4.22 4.64 5.17
CA TYR A 202 -5.44 4.85 4.40
C TYR A 202 -6.66 4.17 5.06
N PRO A 203 -7.90 4.51 4.65
CA PRO A 203 -9.11 4.13 5.36
C PRO A 203 -9.30 2.63 5.66
N SER A 204 -8.76 1.73 4.81
CA SER A 204 -8.85 0.27 5.03
C SER A 204 -7.74 -0.26 5.96
N LEU A 205 -6.63 0.49 6.12
CA LEU A 205 -5.46 0.09 6.90
C LEU A 205 -4.90 1.30 7.67
N PRO A 206 -5.68 1.89 8.61
CA PRO A 206 -5.42 3.24 9.13
C PRO A 206 -4.26 3.34 10.12
N ASP A 207 -3.79 2.24 10.72
CA ASP A 207 -2.70 2.27 11.70
C ASP A 207 -1.34 2.45 11.04
N ALA A 208 -0.79 3.67 11.08
CA ALA A 208 0.54 3.99 10.54
C ALA A 208 1.68 3.18 11.17
N SER A 209 1.50 2.66 12.39
CA SER A 209 2.51 1.82 13.05
C SER A 209 2.69 0.44 12.41
N LEU A 210 1.80 0.04 11.50
CA LEU A 210 1.99 -1.17 10.70
C LEU A 210 3.21 -1.08 9.77
N ASN A 211 3.69 0.14 9.48
CA ASN A 211 4.95 0.32 8.76
C ASN A 211 6.14 -0.35 9.43
N PHE A 212 6.17 -0.46 10.76
CA PHE A 212 7.24 -1.19 11.46
C PHE A 212 7.21 -2.69 11.12
N ILE A 213 6.02 -3.30 11.06
CA ILE A 213 5.87 -4.72 10.67
C ILE A 213 6.24 -4.91 9.19
N LEU A 214 5.85 -3.97 8.34
CA LEU A 214 6.19 -4.05 6.91
C LEU A 214 7.69 -3.84 6.68
N ASP A 215 8.35 -2.96 7.44
CA ASP A 215 9.81 -2.75 7.36
C ASP A 215 10.58 -3.99 7.81
N ASP A 216 10.16 -4.64 8.89
CA ASP A 216 10.74 -5.92 9.36
C ASP A 216 10.66 -7.03 8.29
N LEU A 217 9.59 -7.03 7.48
CA LEU A 217 9.38 -8.00 6.42
C LEU A 217 10.08 -7.62 5.11
N LEU A 218 10.05 -6.36 4.73
CA LEU A 218 10.53 -5.87 3.44
C LEU A 218 11.99 -5.41 3.47
N ASP A 219 12.46 -4.85 4.62
CA ASP A 219 13.70 -4.08 4.72
C ASP A 219 13.66 -2.87 3.76
N MET A 220 12.78 -1.91 4.07
CA MET A 220 12.49 -0.77 3.22
C MET A 220 13.71 0.15 2.98
N LYS A 221 14.77 0.00 3.79
CA LYS A 221 16.04 0.72 3.59
C LYS A 221 16.67 0.43 2.24
N GLN A 222 16.38 -0.74 1.64
CA GLN A 222 16.85 -1.12 0.30
C GLN A 222 16.42 -0.14 -0.79
N ILE A 223 15.34 0.60 -0.57
CA ILE A 223 14.84 1.65 -1.48
C ILE A 223 14.87 3.04 -0.82
N GLY A 224 15.76 3.24 0.16
CA GLY A 224 16.02 4.53 0.80
C GLY A 224 15.00 4.95 1.87
N ILE A 225 13.96 4.15 2.17
CA ILE A 225 12.95 4.49 3.19
C ILE A 225 13.52 4.28 4.58
N ARG A 226 13.26 5.25 5.46
CA ARG A 226 13.50 5.16 6.91
C ARG A 226 12.24 5.55 7.65
N LEU A 227 11.92 4.86 8.73
CA LEU A 227 10.77 5.18 9.58
C LEU A 227 11.15 6.15 10.70
N THR A 228 10.24 7.06 10.98
CA THR A 228 10.27 7.88 12.20
C THR A 228 9.72 7.08 13.38
N GLU A 229 9.86 7.60 14.61
CA GLU A 229 9.27 6.99 15.81
C GLU A 229 7.74 6.83 15.73
N SER A 230 7.07 7.66 14.93
CA SER A 230 5.63 7.57 14.69
C SER A 230 5.24 6.69 13.50
N GLY A 231 6.18 5.93 12.92
CA GLY A 231 5.92 5.07 11.76
C GLY A 231 5.74 5.82 10.43
N ALA A 232 6.00 7.14 10.38
CA ALA A 232 6.01 7.87 9.13
C ALA A 232 7.29 7.58 8.34
N MET A 233 7.15 7.52 7.01
CA MET A 233 8.26 7.24 6.10
C MET A 233 9.02 8.51 5.72
N LYS A 234 10.33 8.36 5.47
CA LYS A 234 11.20 9.35 4.83
C LYS A 234 12.00 8.66 3.73
N PRO A 235 12.00 9.19 2.48
CA PRO A 235 11.35 10.44 2.03
C PRO A 235 9.83 10.42 2.27
N HIS A 236 9.19 11.59 2.34
CA HIS A 236 7.72 11.68 2.51
C HIS A 236 6.99 11.10 1.31
N ALA A 237 7.53 11.29 0.11
CA ALA A 237 7.09 10.67 -1.12
C ALA A 237 7.38 9.16 -1.10
N SER A 238 6.65 8.46 -0.24
CA SER A 238 6.73 7.00 -0.06
C SER A 238 5.33 6.45 0.22
N VAL A 239 5.08 5.24 -0.27
CA VAL A 239 3.85 4.48 -0.03
C VAL A 239 4.22 3.07 0.37
N SER A 240 3.49 2.49 1.31
CA SER A 240 3.64 1.09 1.70
C SER A 240 2.28 0.46 1.95
N GLY A 241 2.19 -0.85 1.85
CA GLY A 241 0.92 -1.52 2.06
C GLY A 241 0.91 -3.00 1.69
N LEU A 242 -0.31 -3.49 1.51
CA LEU A 242 -0.61 -4.87 1.18
C LEU A 242 -1.16 -4.97 -0.24
N MET A 243 -1.05 -6.14 -0.86
CA MET A 243 -1.72 -6.49 -2.12
C MET A 243 -2.53 -7.76 -1.89
N LEU A 244 -3.82 -7.69 -2.17
CA LEU A 244 -4.79 -8.77 -1.99
C LEU A 244 -5.40 -9.13 -3.34
N ALA A 245 -5.26 -10.38 -3.77
CA ALA A 245 -5.66 -10.85 -5.10
C ALA A 245 -7.10 -11.37 -5.18
N HIS A 246 -7.85 -11.34 -4.07
CA HIS A 246 -9.19 -11.92 -4.00
C HIS A 246 -10.14 -11.20 -4.98
N PRO A 247 -10.91 -11.92 -5.83
CA PRO A 247 -11.73 -11.29 -6.87
C PRO A 247 -12.90 -10.43 -6.33
N LYS A 248 -13.30 -10.63 -5.09
CA LYS A 248 -14.32 -9.81 -4.41
C LYS A 248 -13.72 -8.73 -3.51
N ALA A 249 -12.39 -8.62 -3.45
CA ALA A 249 -11.76 -7.56 -2.67
C ALA A 249 -12.10 -6.19 -3.30
N HIS A 250 -12.48 -5.26 -2.45
CA HIS A 250 -12.76 -3.88 -2.80
C HIS A 250 -12.31 -2.97 -1.66
N TYR A 251 -12.05 -1.71 -1.96
CA TYR A 251 -11.69 -0.75 -0.94
C TYR A 251 -12.89 -0.39 -0.06
N PHE A 252 -12.63 -0.27 1.23
CA PHE A 252 -13.62 0.13 2.23
C PHE A 252 -12.95 0.99 3.31
N SER A 253 -13.75 1.70 4.07
CA SER A 253 -13.27 2.45 5.23
C SER A 253 -13.58 1.67 6.50
N ILE A 254 -12.61 1.55 7.41
CA ILE A 254 -12.86 1.02 8.76
C ILE A 254 -13.86 1.91 9.50
N GLY A 255 -13.78 3.23 9.29
CA GLY A 255 -14.63 4.18 10.00
C GLY A 255 -14.29 4.26 11.49
N LYS A 256 -15.30 4.50 12.33
CA LYS A 256 -15.13 4.56 13.78
C LYS A 256 -15.15 3.17 14.40
N ILE A 257 -14.29 2.97 15.40
CA ILE A 257 -14.20 1.74 16.19
C ILE A 257 -14.49 2.04 17.67
N GLY A 258 -15.01 1.05 18.39
CA GLY A 258 -15.27 1.13 19.83
C GLY A 258 -14.06 0.76 20.68
N GLU A 259 -14.18 1.03 21.96
CA GLU A 259 -13.16 0.68 22.97
C GLU A 259 -12.90 -0.83 23.07
N ASP A 260 -13.90 -1.65 22.76
CA ASP A 260 -13.80 -3.11 22.70
C ASP A 260 -12.79 -3.54 21.63
N GLN A 261 -12.93 -3.03 20.41
CA GLN A 261 -12.01 -3.35 19.32
C GLN A 261 -10.64 -2.74 19.57
N LEU A 262 -10.56 -1.52 20.10
CA LEU A 262 -9.27 -0.90 20.41
C LEU A 262 -8.45 -1.76 21.42
N ARG A 263 -9.11 -2.29 22.46
CA ARG A 263 -8.46 -3.17 23.45
C ARG A 263 -8.03 -4.50 22.84
N ASP A 264 -8.89 -5.11 22.03
CA ASP A 264 -8.55 -6.35 21.33
C ASP A 264 -7.38 -6.14 20.37
N TYR A 265 -7.42 -5.06 19.58
CA TYR A 265 -6.35 -4.69 18.66
C TYR A 265 -5.02 -4.47 19.38
N ALA A 266 -5.01 -3.70 20.47
CA ALA A 266 -3.82 -3.46 21.29
C ALA A 266 -3.22 -4.78 21.83
N ARG A 267 -4.08 -5.70 22.28
CA ARG A 267 -3.67 -7.05 22.73
C ARG A 267 -3.02 -7.84 21.57
N ARG A 268 -3.62 -7.85 20.39
CA ARG A 268 -3.10 -8.55 19.19
C ARG A 268 -1.80 -7.94 18.68
N ARG A 269 -1.65 -6.62 18.82
CA ARG A 269 -0.42 -5.87 18.50
C ARG A 269 0.69 -6.08 19.53
N GLY A 270 0.38 -6.54 20.73
CA GLY A 270 1.33 -6.57 21.84
C GLY A 270 1.77 -5.18 22.31
N LEU A 271 0.94 -4.15 22.12
CA LEU A 271 1.24 -2.75 22.45
C LEU A 271 0.33 -2.24 23.57
N PRO A 272 0.80 -1.26 24.37
CA PRO A 272 -0.09 -0.55 25.30
C PRO A 272 -1.27 0.10 24.57
N ILE A 273 -2.47 0.05 25.16
CA ILE A 273 -3.67 0.59 24.56
C ILE A 273 -3.55 2.09 24.22
N GLU A 274 -2.84 2.85 25.05
CA GLU A 274 -2.60 4.28 24.83
C GLU A 274 -1.73 4.57 23.61
N VAL A 275 -0.86 3.64 23.24
CA VAL A 275 -0.07 3.72 22.00
C VAL A 275 -0.97 3.49 20.80
N CYS A 276 -1.79 2.43 20.82
CA CYS A 276 -2.75 2.16 19.74
C CYS A 276 -3.78 3.29 19.61
N ARG A 277 -4.24 3.88 20.73
CA ARG A 277 -5.13 5.03 20.74
C ARG A 277 -4.57 6.23 20.00
N LYS A 278 -3.26 6.50 20.11
CA LYS A 278 -2.62 7.59 19.37
C LYS A 278 -2.61 7.33 17.88
N PHE A 279 -2.26 6.12 17.44
CA PHE A 279 -2.23 5.75 16.03
C PHE A 279 -3.61 5.73 15.39
N LEU A 280 -4.64 5.37 16.15
CA LEU A 280 -6.01 5.24 15.67
C LEU A 280 -6.92 6.42 16.08
N ALA A 281 -6.33 7.55 16.49
CA ALA A 281 -7.09 8.72 16.97
C ALA A 281 -8.17 9.21 15.97
N ALA A 282 -7.91 9.09 14.68
CA ALA A 282 -8.88 9.45 13.64
C ALA A 282 -10.07 8.46 13.54
N ASN A 283 -9.94 7.26 14.13
CA ASN A 283 -10.95 6.21 14.08
C ASN A 283 -11.71 6.03 15.41
N LEU A 284 -11.44 6.84 16.42
CA LEU A 284 -12.07 6.83 17.74
C LEU A 284 -13.11 7.93 17.97
#